data_7c1c27026e7198a4900e902f7b7e08f8
#
_entry.id   7c1c27026e7198a4900e902f7b7e08f8
#
_cell.length_a   1.000
_cell.length_b   1.000
_cell.length_c   1.000
_cell.angle_alpha   90.00
_cell.angle_beta   90.00
_cell.angle_gamma   90.00
#
_symmetry.space_group_name_H-M   'P 1'
#
loop_
_entity.id
_entity.type
_entity.pdbx_description
1 polymer ?
#
loop_
_entity_poly.entity_id
_entity_poly.type
_entity_poly.pdbx_seq_one_letter_code
_entity_poly.pdbx_strand_id
1 'polypeptide(L)'
;MNYVSACEAKKLLHINGTTLKVWKDNGIIKYKKFTNKKYIYDVDSVNIDSDESSKQRKHVIYARVSNTKQAQDLNTQIEMIKSYCISNGITIDAIYKEIASGMNENRKELNVLIDEVISGNIDTVYISFKDRLARFGFDYFKNLFAKFNTEIKILDNFEESNKNFQKELTEDLISIIHHFSMKLYSNRRKKFKDIETILKSEEN
;
A
#
# COMPACT_ATOMS: atom_id res chain seq x y z
N MET A 1 -0.46 39.36 -8.54
CA MET A 1 1.01 39.34 -8.72
C MET A 1 1.63 40.02 -7.51
N ASN A 2 2.19 39.26 -6.61
CA ASN A 2 2.77 39.72 -5.35
C ASN A 2 4.29 39.44 -5.36
N TYR A 3 5.08 40.40 -5.77
CA TYR A 3 6.54 40.30 -5.84
C TYR A 3 7.17 40.67 -4.50
N VAL A 4 7.77 39.68 -3.82
CA VAL A 4 8.40 39.85 -2.51
C VAL A 4 9.89 39.48 -2.53
N SER A 5 10.63 39.89 -1.50
CA SER A 5 12.03 39.52 -1.35
C SER A 5 12.22 38.02 -1.13
N ALA A 6 13.43 37.49 -1.35
CA ALA A 6 13.75 36.10 -1.08
C ALA A 6 13.51 35.68 0.40
N CYS A 7 13.68 36.64 1.32
CA CYS A 7 13.41 36.36 2.75
C CYS A 7 11.92 36.21 3.03
N GLU A 8 11.10 37.08 2.49
CA GLU A 8 9.65 37.04 2.60
C GLU A 8 9.04 35.85 1.85
N ALA A 9 9.50 35.56 0.63
CA ALA A 9 9.06 34.40 -0.13
C ALA A 9 9.28 33.11 0.64
N LYS A 10 10.43 32.93 1.30
CA LYS A 10 10.71 31.75 2.14
C LYS A 10 9.76 31.64 3.34
N LYS A 11 9.40 32.77 3.95
CA LYS A 11 8.46 32.78 5.07
C LYS A 11 7.03 32.47 4.63
N LEU A 12 6.57 33.12 3.56
CA LEU A 12 5.21 32.97 3.04
C LEU A 12 4.93 31.56 2.47
N LEU A 13 5.93 30.99 1.79
CA LEU A 13 5.82 29.67 1.19
C LEU A 13 6.30 28.53 2.09
N HIS A 14 6.73 28.85 3.31
CA HIS A 14 7.27 27.87 4.29
C HIS A 14 8.39 26.99 3.74
N ILE A 15 9.27 27.52 2.88
CA ILE A 15 10.36 26.79 2.23
C ILE A 15 11.74 27.32 2.65
N ASN A 16 12.76 26.49 2.46
CA ASN A 16 14.15 26.90 2.70
C ASN A 16 14.77 27.59 1.46
N GLY A 17 15.98 28.15 1.63
CA GLY A 17 16.66 28.87 0.55
C GLY A 17 17.09 27.98 -0.60
N THR A 18 17.40 26.72 -0.35
CA THR A 18 17.77 25.72 -1.36
C THR A 18 16.57 25.39 -2.24
N THR A 19 15.42 25.17 -1.64
CA THR A 19 14.16 24.91 -2.35
C THR A 19 13.76 26.12 -3.22
N LEU A 20 13.86 27.34 -2.68
CA LEU A 20 13.55 28.55 -3.45
C LEU A 20 14.47 28.71 -4.68
N LYS A 21 15.75 28.35 -4.55
CA LYS A 21 16.70 28.34 -5.67
C LYS A 21 16.33 27.30 -6.72
N VAL A 22 16.03 26.07 -6.31
CA VAL A 22 15.58 24.99 -7.20
C VAL A 22 14.30 25.40 -7.95
N TRP A 23 13.33 25.97 -7.25
CA TRP A 23 12.08 26.44 -7.86
C TRP A 23 12.31 27.55 -8.88
N LYS A 24 13.24 28.47 -8.59
CA LYS A 24 13.65 29.52 -9.54
C LYS A 24 14.32 28.91 -10.80
N ASP A 25 15.26 27.97 -10.60
CA ASP A 25 16.04 27.37 -11.68
C ASP A 25 15.18 26.42 -12.56
N ASN A 26 14.15 25.80 -11.98
CA ASN A 26 13.17 24.96 -12.69
C ASN A 26 11.94 25.71 -13.21
N GLY A 27 11.87 27.05 -13.05
CA GLY A 27 10.75 27.86 -13.55
C GLY A 27 9.43 27.69 -12.79
N ILE A 28 9.42 27.01 -11.60
CA ILE A 28 8.24 26.77 -10.77
C ILE A 28 7.72 28.08 -10.16
N ILE A 29 8.62 29.00 -9.79
CA ILE A 29 8.29 30.32 -9.29
C ILE A 29 8.73 31.42 -10.27
N LYS A 30 7.83 32.32 -10.58
CA LYS A 30 8.18 33.49 -11.40
C LYS A 30 9.04 34.45 -10.58
N TYR A 31 10.07 35.01 -11.22
CA TYR A 31 10.97 35.94 -10.56
C TYR A 31 11.37 37.10 -11.49
N LYS A 32 11.77 38.20 -10.88
CA LYS A 32 12.41 39.32 -11.57
C LYS A 32 13.76 39.60 -10.94
N LYS A 33 14.73 39.96 -11.78
CA LYS A 33 16.04 40.39 -11.31
C LYS A 33 15.94 41.87 -10.88
N PHE A 34 16.14 42.13 -9.60
CA PHE A 34 16.06 43.47 -9.04
C PHE A 34 17.41 44.20 -9.14
N THR A 35 18.51 43.47 -8.88
CA THR A 35 19.90 43.94 -9.07
C THR A 35 20.76 42.77 -9.53
N ASN A 36 22.07 43.02 -9.84
CA ASN A 36 22.97 41.93 -10.29
C ASN A 36 23.05 40.72 -9.38
N LYS A 37 22.64 40.82 -8.10
CA LYS A 37 22.68 39.72 -7.12
C LYS A 37 21.37 39.51 -6.34
N LYS A 38 20.31 40.31 -6.62
CA LYS A 38 19.04 40.23 -5.87
C LYS A 38 17.88 39.91 -6.81
N TYR A 39 17.03 38.95 -6.40
CA TYR A 39 15.81 38.56 -7.10
C TYR A 39 14.61 38.85 -6.22
N ILE A 40 13.50 39.22 -6.83
CA ILE A 40 12.17 39.27 -6.22
C ILE A 40 11.32 38.17 -6.86
N TYR A 41 10.47 37.54 -6.06
CA TYR A 41 9.72 36.34 -6.39
C TYR A 41 8.22 36.62 -6.31
N ASP A 42 7.49 36.22 -7.34
CA ASP A 42 6.04 36.31 -7.37
C ASP A 42 5.44 35.10 -6.62
N VAL A 43 5.11 35.28 -5.36
CA VAL A 43 4.57 34.18 -4.52
C VAL A 43 3.20 33.70 -4.99
N ASP A 44 2.42 34.54 -5.67
CA ASP A 44 1.14 34.12 -6.27
C ASP A 44 1.33 33.28 -7.54
N SER A 45 2.54 33.25 -8.09
CA SER A 45 2.84 32.45 -9.28
C SER A 45 3.10 30.97 -8.97
N VAL A 46 3.32 30.64 -7.71
CA VAL A 46 3.46 29.26 -7.23
C VAL A 46 2.07 28.76 -6.92
N ASN A 47 1.46 28.10 -7.90
CA ASN A 47 0.24 27.34 -7.65
C ASN A 47 0.62 26.09 -6.83
N ILE A 48 0.64 26.22 -5.50
CA ILE A 48 0.81 25.09 -4.58
C ILE A 48 -0.42 24.16 -4.67
N ASP A 49 -1.52 24.64 -5.26
CA ASP A 49 -2.80 23.96 -5.31
C ASP A 49 -3.12 23.24 -6.63
N SER A 50 -2.21 23.18 -7.62
CA SER A 50 -2.71 22.85 -8.95
C SER A 50 -2.21 21.58 -9.61
N ASP A 51 -1.26 20.82 -9.05
CA ASP A 51 -0.86 19.57 -9.71
C ASP A 51 -1.31 18.29 -9.00
N GLU A 52 -1.73 18.37 -7.72
CA GLU A 52 -2.34 17.19 -7.05
C GLU A 52 -3.87 17.14 -7.18
N SER A 53 -4.55 18.27 -7.41
CA SER A 53 -6.03 18.31 -7.46
C SER A 53 -6.65 18.05 -8.83
N SER A 54 -5.86 17.90 -9.91
CA SER A 54 -6.37 17.58 -11.23
C SER A 54 -6.11 16.15 -11.70
N LYS A 55 -5.32 15.36 -10.99
CA LYS A 55 -5.25 13.92 -11.25
C LYS A 55 -6.50 13.29 -10.65
N GLN A 56 -7.45 12.92 -11.50
CA GLN A 56 -8.59 12.10 -11.11
C GLN A 56 -8.04 10.85 -10.41
N ARG A 57 -8.25 10.78 -9.09
CA ARG A 57 -7.78 9.64 -8.29
C ARG A 57 -8.56 8.40 -8.68
N LYS A 58 -7.89 7.26 -8.67
CA LYS A 58 -8.37 6.01 -9.22
C LYS A 58 -9.29 5.27 -8.24
N HIS A 59 -10.33 4.67 -8.77
CA HIS A 59 -11.11 3.64 -8.10
C HIS A 59 -10.59 2.26 -8.51
N VAL A 60 -10.16 1.45 -7.56
CA VAL A 60 -9.47 0.20 -7.87
C VAL A 60 -10.07 -0.98 -7.12
N ILE A 61 -9.93 -2.17 -7.70
CA ILE A 61 -10.31 -3.43 -7.06
C ILE A 61 -9.05 -4.12 -6.56
N TYR A 62 -9.08 -4.62 -5.34
CA TYR A 62 -8.12 -5.60 -4.85
C TYR A 62 -8.84 -6.92 -4.55
N ALA A 63 -8.41 -8.00 -5.19
CA ALA A 63 -8.96 -9.34 -5.01
C ALA A 63 -7.86 -10.35 -4.78
N ARG A 64 -8.08 -11.30 -3.86
CA ARG A 64 -7.09 -12.30 -3.45
C ARG A 64 -7.71 -13.67 -3.22
N VAL A 65 -6.95 -14.71 -3.63
CA VAL A 65 -7.18 -16.11 -3.24
C VAL A 65 -5.88 -16.72 -2.74
N SER A 66 -5.97 -17.79 -1.94
CA SER A 66 -4.79 -18.41 -1.31
C SER A 66 -4.00 -19.28 -2.27
N ASN A 67 -4.63 -19.88 -3.27
CA ASN A 67 -3.98 -20.80 -4.21
C ASN A 67 -4.58 -20.71 -5.63
N THR A 68 -3.86 -21.25 -6.60
CA THR A 68 -4.24 -21.23 -8.03
C THR A 68 -5.50 -22.03 -8.34
N LYS A 69 -5.86 -23.02 -7.52
CA LYS A 69 -7.10 -23.81 -7.71
C LYS A 69 -8.36 -22.95 -7.51
N GLN A 70 -8.22 -21.83 -6.80
CA GLN A 70 -9.28 -20.86 -6.53
C GLN A 70 -9.34 -19.73 -7.57
N ALA A 71 -8.72 -19.88 -8.75
CA ALA A 71 -8.72 -18.84 -9.79
C ALA A 71 -10.15 -18.46 -10.24
N GLN A 72 -11.10 -19.39 -10.22
CA GLN A 72 -12.49 -19.10 -10.50
C GLN A 72 -13.13 -18.21 -9.44
N ASP A 73 -12.84 -18.47 -8.16
CA ASP A 73 -13.33 -17.65 -7.04
C ASP A 73 -12.77 -16.23 -7.11
N LEU A 74 -11.50 -16.08 -7.55
CA LEU A 74 -10.89 -14.77 -7.78
C LEU A 74 -11.64 -13.96 -8.84
N ASN A 75 -11.99 -14.61 -9.96
CA ASN A 75 -12.76 -13.94 -11.01
C ASN A 75 -14.18 -13.59 -10.53
N THR A 76 -14.83 -14.48 -9.80
CA THR A 76 -16.16 -14.23 -9.23
C THR A 76 -16.14 -13.01 -8.29
N GLN A 77 -15.13 -12.89 -7.41
CA GLN A 77 -14.95 -11.71 -6.55
C GLN A 77 -14.89 -10.41 -7.38
N ILE A 78 -14.08 -10.42 -8.45
CA ILE A 78 -13.87 -9.25 -9.30
C ILE A 78 -15.17 -8.86 -10.01
N GLU A 79 -15.88 -9.82 -10.62
CA GLU A 79 -17.11 -9.55 -11.35
C GLU A 79 -18.23 -9.02 -10.44
N MET A 80 -18.29 -9.53 -9.20
CA MET A 80 -19.22 -8.99 -8.21
C MET A 80 -18.93 -7.53 -7.87
N ILE A 81 -17.67 -7.21 -7.60
CA ILE A 81 -17.27 -5.83 -7.28
C ILE A 81 -17.53 -4.92 -8.49
N LYS A 82 -17.21 -5.37 -9.70
CA LYS A 82 -17.52 -4.63 -10.94
C LYS A 82 -19.01 -4.36 -11.10
N SER A 83 -19.85 -5.38 -10.91
CA SER A 83 -21.31 -5.24 -11.02
C SER A 83 -21.84 -4.21 -10.03
N TYR A 84 -21.35 -4.23 -8.79
CA TYR A 84 -21.66 -3.21 -7.80
C TYR A 84 -21.22 -1.82 -8.25
N CYS A 85 -20.00 -1.67 -8.73
CA CYS A 85 -19.47 -0.38 -9.17
C CYS A 85 -20.26 0.17 -10.36
N ILE A 86 -20.57 -0.67 -11.37
CA ILE A 86 -21.37 -0.30 -12.53
C ILE A 86 -22.77 0.17 -12.10
N SER A 87 -23.44 -0.57 -11.20
CA SER A 87 -24.76 -0.21 -10.68
C SER A 87 -24.78 1.12 -9.92
N ASN A 88 -23.63 1.55 -9.40
CA ASN A 88 -23.47 2.83 -8.69
C ASN A 88 -22.82 3.92 -9.55
N GLY A 89 -22.64 3.69 -10.85
CA GLY A 89 -22.05 4.68 -11.76
C GLY A 89 -20.55 4.92 -11.52
N ILE A 90 -19.83 3.95 -10.92
CA ILE A 90 -18.43 4.04 -10.57
C ILE A 90 -17.58 3.33 -11.64
N THR A 91 -16.63 4.06 -12.23
CA THR A 91 -15.66 3.48 -13.16
C THR A 91 -14.47 2.91 -12.40
N ILE A 92 -14.09 1.66 -12.71
CA ILE A 92 -12.89 1.03 -12.15
C ILE A 92 -11.72 1.26 -13.09
N ASP A 93 -10.65 1.86 -12.55
CA ASP A 93 -9.45 2.22 -13.32
C ASP A 93 -8.40 1.12 -13.34
N ALA A 94 -8.30 0.31 -12.26
CA ALA A 94 -7.34 -0.78 -12.18
C ALA A 94 -7.85 -1.94 -11.29
N ILE A 95 -7.28 -3.13 -11.51
CA ILE A 95 -7.60 -4.35 -10.76
C ILE A 95 -6.29 -5.03 -10.34
N TYR A 96 -6.08 -5.17 -9.04
CA TYR A 96 -4.97 -5.87 -8.42
C TYR A 96 -5.41 -7.29 -8.05
N LYS A 97 -4.83 -8.29 -8.73
CA LYS A 97 -5.16 -9.72 -8.55
C LYS A 97 -4.02 -10.42 -7.84
N GLU A 98 -4.27 -10.99 -6.68
CA GLU A 98 -3.25 -11.65 -5.89
C GLU A 98 -3.58 -13.15 -5.69
N ILE A 99 -2.60 -14.01 -5.93
CA ILE A 99 -2.68 -15.43 -5.56
C ILE A 99 -1.60 -15.68 -4.52
N ALA A 100 -1.96 -15.50 -3.26
CA ALA A 100 -1.07 -15.67 -2.12
C ALA A 100 -1.89 -15.85 -0.83
N SER A 101 -1.33 -16.56 0.17
CA SER A 101 -1.93 -16.62 1.50
C SER A 101 -2.12 -15.22 2.09
N GLY A 102 -3.22 -15.01 2.81
CA GLY A 102 -3.49 -13.77 3.55
C GLY A 102 -2.48 -13.46 4.64
N MET A 103 -1.64 -14.43 5.01
CA MET A 103 -0.55 -14.30 5.97
C MET A 103 0.80 -13.95 5.33
N ASN A 104 0.89 -14.02 4.00
CA ASN A 104 2.10 -13.60 3.31
C ASN A 104 2.20 -12.08 3.31
N GLU A 105 3.21 -11.54 3.97
CA GLU A 105 3.47 -10.09 4.02
C GLU A 105 4.09 -9.57 2.72
N ASN A 106 4.82 -10.42 1.98
CA ASN A 106 5.46 -10.05 0.72
C ASN A 106 4.57 -10.40 -0.48
N ARG A 107 3.46 -9.68 -0.64
CA ARG A 107 2.50 -9.80 -1.74
C ARG A 107 2.77 -8.72 -2.77
N LYS A 108 3.06 -9.14 -4.00
CA LYS A 108 3.48 -8.23 -5.07
C LYS A 108 2.42 -7.18 -5.39
N GLU A 109 1.19 -7.62 -5.63
CA GLU A 109 0.11 -6.72 -6.03
C GLU A 109 -0.34 -5.81 -4.88
N LEU A 110 -0.30 -6.31 -3.63
CA LEU A 110 -0.57 -5.48 -2.46
C LEU A 110 0.50 -4.39 -2.28
N ASN A 111 1.77 -4.72 -2.47
CA ASN A 111 2.85 -3.73 -2.35
C ASN A 111 2.69 -2.63 -3.42
N VAL A 112 2.38 -2.99 -4.67
CA VAL A 112 2.10 -2.00 -5.73
C VAL A 112 0.90 -1.13 -5.35
N LEU A 113 -0.17 -1.71 -4.82
CA LEU A 113 -1.34 -0.97 -4.35
C LEU A 113 -0.96 0.03 -3.24
N ILE A 114 -0.16 -0.40 -2.26
CA ILE A 114 0.31 0.45 -1.15
C ILE A 114 1.13 1.63 -1.70
N ASP A 115 2.04 1.39 -2.63
CA ASP A 115 2.86 2.44 -3.25
C ASP A 115 1.99 3.46 -4.00
N GLU A 116 0.97 3.02 -4.74
CA GLU A 116 -0.01 3.89 -5.41
C GLU A 116 -0.85 4.71 -4.42
N VAL A 117 -1.24 4.11 -3.28
CA VAL A 117 -1.95 4.81 -2.19
C VAL A 117 -1.05 5.88 -1.58
N ILE A 118 0.19 5.54 -1.24
CA ILE A 118 1.17 6.49 -0.66
C ILE A 118 1.45 7.63 -1.62
N SER A 119 1.46 7.35 -2.92
CA SER A 119 1.63 8.35 -3.99
C SER A 119 0.38 9.24 -4.20
N GLY A 120 -0.72 9.00 -3.45
CA GLY A 120 -1.96 9.78 -3.57
C GLY A 120 -2.79 9.49 -4.83
N ASN A 121 -2.48 8.43 -5.57
CA ASN A 121 -3.11 8.12 -6.85
C ASN A 121 -4.46 7.38 -6.70
N ILE A 122 -4.77 6.82 -5.52
CA ILE A 122 -5.96 6.00 -5.27
C ILE A 122 -6.99 6.78 -4.42
N ASP A 123 -8.23 6.81 -4.89
CA ASP A 123 -9.36 7.36 -4.15
C ASP A 123 -10.03 6.28 -3.29
N THR A 124 -10.45 5.19 -3.92
CA THR A 124 -11.17 4.11 -3.25
C THR A 124 -10.64 2.75 -3.67
N VAL A 125 -10.41 1.88 -2.68
CA VAL A 125 -10.07 0.46 -2.88
C VAL A 125 -11.29 -0.37 -2.55
N TYR A 126 -11.81 -1.09 -3.53
CA TYR A 126 -12.95 -2.02 -3.38
C TYR A 126 -12.43 -3.43 -3.11
N ILE A 127 -12.93 -4.05 -2.05
CA ILE A 127 -12.63 -5.43 -1.67
C ILE A 127 -13.92 -6.19 -1.35
N SER A 128 -13.94 -7.50 -1.57
CA SER A 128 -15.08 -8.34 -1.20
C SER A 128 -15.18 -8.50 0.32
N PHE A 129 -14.08 -8.79 1.01
CA PHE A 129 -14.01 -9.00 2.46
C PHE A 129 -12.74 -8.40 3.04
N LYS A 130 -12.74 -8.10 4.34
CA LYS A 130 -11.60 -7.59 5.09
C LYS A 130 -10.34 -8.47 4.96
N ASP A 131 -10.53 -9.79 5.01
CA ASP A 131 -9.46 -10.78 4.95
C ASP A 131 -8.80 -10.90 3.56
N ARG A 132 -9.45 -10.39 2.50
CA ARG A 132 -8.82 -10.30 1.17
C ARG A 132 -7.65 -9.33 1.21
N LEU A 133 -7.81 -8.21 1.90
CA LEU A 133 -6.71 -7.24 2.07
C LEU A 133 -5.67 -7.75 3.08
N ALA A 134 -6.10 -8.13 4.28
CA ALA A 134 -5.20 -8.65 5.31
C ALA A 134 -5.93 -9.63 6.22
N ARG A 135 -5.31 -10.78 6.51
CA ARG A 135 -5.83 -11.76 7.46
C ARG A 135 -5.84 -11.20 8.88
N PHE A 136 -4.78 -10.49 9.22
CA PHE A 136 -4.62 -9.77 10.49
C PHE A 136 -4.25 -8.32 10.21
N GLY A 137 -4.60 -7.43 11.13
CA GLY A 137 -4.22 -6.03 11.03
C GLY A 137 -4.97 -5.22 9.97
N PHE A 138 -6.18 -5.61 9.57
CA PHE A 138 -7.01 -4.85 8.62
C PHE A 138 -7.16 -3.38 9.05
N ASP A 139 -7.39 -3.12 10.34
CA ASP A 139 -7.56 -1.75 10.85
C ASP A 139 -6.28 -0.92 10.70
N TYR A 140 -5.11 -1.56 10.72
CA TYR A 140 -3.86 -0.89 10.42
C TYR A 140 -3.83 -0.36 8.97
N PHE A 141 -4.20 -1.20 8.00
CA PHE A 141 -4.31 -0.77 6.59
C PHE A 141 -5.36 0.30 6.39
N LYS A 142 -6.52 0.17 7.04
CA LYS A 142 -7.59 1.17 7.00
C LYS A 142 -7.09 2.53 7.48
N ASN A 143 -6.40 2.56 8.61
CA ASN A 143 -5.84 3.78 9.18
C ASN A 143 -4.71 4.36 8.32
N LEU A 144 -3.87 3.49 7.73
CA LEU A 144 -2.81 3.92 6.83
C LEU A 144 -3.40 4.58 5.58
N PHE A 145 -4.34 3.93 4.90
CA PHE A 145 -4.94 4.43 3.67
C PHE A 145 -5.70 5.73 3.90
N ALA A 146 -6.40 5.85 5.04
CA ALA A 146 -7.08 7.09 5.43
C ALA A 146 -6.12 8.28 5.57
N LYS A 147 -4.86 8.07 5.99
CA LYS A 147 -3.85 9.16 6.05
C LYS A 147 -3.49 9.72 4.67
N PHE A 148 -3.69 8.93 3.61
CA PHE A 148 -3.49 9.35 2.22
C PHE A 148 -4.82 9.64 1.52
N ASN A 149 -5.89 9.91 2.29
CA ASN A 149 -7.24 10.18 1.82
C ASN A 149 -7.84 9.06 0.95
N THR A 150 -7.39 7.81 1.10
CA THR A 150 -7.91 6.64 0.38
C THR A 150 -8.92 5.91 1.24
N GLU A 151 -10.12 5.66 0.70
CA GLU A 151 -11.16 4.87 1.34
C GLU A 151 -11.01 3.38 0.99
N ILE A 152 -11.28 2.48 1.96
CA ILE A 152 -11.45 1.05 1.71
C ILE A 152 -12.94 0.72 1.81
N LYS A 153 -13.53 0.28 0.71
CA LYS A 153 -14.94 -0.11 0.63
C LYS A 153 -15.08 -1.63 0.58
N ILE A 154 -15.78 -2.17 1.57
CA ILE A 154 -16.00 -3.62 1.72
C ILE A 154 -17.39 -3.93 1.22
N LEU A 155 -17.53 -4.89 0.30
CA LEU A 155 -18.80 -5.31 -0.26
C LEU A 155 -19.26 -6.63 0.39
N ASP A 156 -19.46 -6.58 1.72
CA ASP A 156 -19.74 -7.73 2.58
C ASP A 156 -21.20 -8.17 2.49
N ASN A 157 -21.59 -8.87 1.41
CA ASN A 157 -22.97 -9.33 1.21
C ASN A 157 -23.11 -10.82 0.83
N PHE A 158 -22.17 -11.71 1.23
CA PHE A 158 -22.24 -13.08 0.74
C PHE A 158 -22.05 -14.16 1.82
N GLU A 159 -23.13 -14.86 2.13
CA GLU A 159 -23.15 -16.05 3.00
C GLU A 159 -22.31 -17.23 2.44
N GLU A 160 -22.15 -17.34 1.12
CA GLU A 160 -21.32 -18.39 0.49
C GLU A 160 -19.82 -18.22 0.75
N SER A 161 -19.36 -16.99 0.95
CA SER A 161 -17.94 -16.70 1.20
C SER A 161 -17.45 -17.18 2.57
N ASN A 162 -18.33 -17.33 3.54
CA ASN A 162 -17.96 -17.79 4.88
C ASN A 162 -17.39 -19.22 4.89
N LYS A 163 -17.87 -20.11 4.03
CA LYS A 163 -17.36 -21.50 3.96
C LYS A 163 -15.93 -21.56 3.40
N ASN A 164 -15.66 -20.80 2.34
CA ASN A 164 -14.33 -20.74 1.74
C ASN A 164 -13.33 -20.03 2.66
N PHE A 165 -13.77 -18.98 3.36
CA PHE A 165 -12.97 -18.30 4.38
C PHE A 165 -12.53 -19.21 5.51
N GLN A 166 -13.45 -19.98 6.11
CA GLN A 166 -13.11 -20.91 7.19
C GLN A 166 -12.13 -21.99 6.74
N LYS A 167 -12.28 -22.50 5.51
CA LYS A 167 -11.36 -23.46 4.93
C LYS A 167 -9.97 -22.87 4.72
N GLU A 168 -9.87 -21.69 4.12
CA GLU A 168 -8.59 -20.97 3.94
C GLU A 168 -7.92 -20.68 5.29
N LEU A 169 -8.68 -20.23 6.29
CA LEU A 169 -8.14 -19.95 7.63
C LEU A 169 -7.59 -21.23 8.28
N THR A 170 -8.28 -22.36 8.13
CA THR A 170 -7.82 -23.65 8.64
C THR A 170 -6.54 -24.11 7.94
N GLU A 171 -6.46 -23.97 6.61
CA GLU A 171 -5.25 -24.30 5.83
C GLU A 171 -4.07 -23.41 6.25
N ASP A 172 -4.28 -22.11 6.42
CA ASP A 172 -3.27 -21.16 6.91
C ASP A 172 -2.78 -21.56 8.32
N LEU A 173 -3.68 -21.90 9.24
CA LEU A 173 -3.35 -22.34 10.60
C LEU A 173 -2.54 -23.65 10.62
N ILE A 174 -2.95 -24.63 9.82
CA ILE A 174 -2.21 -25.90 9.66
C ILE A 174 -0.80 -25.61 9.11
N SER A 175 -0.67 -24.73 8.15
CA SER A 175 0.63 -24.34 7.57
C SER A 175 1.57 -23.73 8.62
N ILE A 176 1.04 -22.85 9.49
CA ILE A 176 1.80 -22.27 10.61
C ILE A 176 2.26 -23.36 11.59
N ILE A 177 1.33 -24.21 12.04
CA ILE A 177 1.65 -25.30 12.98
C ILE A 177 2.72 -26.21 12.40
N HIS A 178 2.60 -26.56 11.12
CA HIS A 178 3.61 -27.37 10.40
C HIS A 178 4.97 -26.70 10.39
N HIS A 179 5.02 -25.40 10.02
CA HIS A 179 6.27 -24.62 10.00
C HIS A 179 6.96 -24.58 11.38
N PHE A 180 6.22 -24.28 12.43
CA PHE A 180 6.75 -24.28 13.80
C PHE A 180 7.18 -25.67 14.28
N SER A 181 6.41 -26.69 13.97
CA SER A 181 6.74 -28.08 14.31
C SER A 181 8.06 -28.50 13.64
N MET A 182 8.22 -28.25 12.34
CA MET A 182 9.47 -28.54 11.61
C MET A 182 10.67 -27.81 12.20
N LYS A 183 10.50 -26.55 12.58
CA LYS A 183 11.57 -25.75 13.21
C LYS A 183 11.95 -26.30 14.59
N LEU A 184 10.97 -26.70 15.39
CA LEU A 184 11.22 -27.34 16.70
C LEU A 184 11.96 -28.68 16.55
N TYR A 185 11.53 -29.54 15.61
CA TYR A 185 12.20 -30.82 15.34
C TYR A 185 13.62 -30.62 14.83
N SER A 186 13.84 -29.68 13.94
CA SER A 186 15.18 -29.33 13.43
C SER A 186 16.11 -28.89 14.54
N ASN A 187 15.64 -28.02 15.44
CA ASN A 187 16.45 -27.54 16.58
C ASN A 187 16.75 -28.67 17.59
N ARG A 188 15.81 -29.58 17.86
CA ARG A 188 16.06 -30.77 18.71
C ARG A 188 17.12 -31.67 18.07
N ARG A 189 17.02 -31.93 16.78
CA ARG A 189 17.99 -32.78 16.05
C ARG A 189 19.41 -32.20 16.05
N LYS A 190 19.55 -30.86 15.96
CA LYS A 190 20.83 -30.19 16.10
C LYS A 190 21.42 -30.40 17.50
N LYS A 191 20.63 -30.15 18.56
CA LYS A 191 21.07 -30.36 19.95
C LYS A 191 21.51 -31.79 20.22
N PHE A 192 20.81 -32.80 19.70
CA PHE A 192 21.20 -34.20 19.85
C PHE A 192 22.55 -34.49 19.16
N LYS A 193 22.79 -33.95 17.96
CA LYS A 193 24.07 -34.09 17.28
C LYS A 193 25.23 -33.42 18.03
N ASP A 194 24.99 -32.24 18.58
CA ASP A 194 25.97 -31.51 19.35
C ASP A 194 26.38 -32.30 20.61
N ILE A 195 25.40 -32.87 21.33
CA ILE A 195 25.63 -33.74 22.49
C ILE A 195 26.39 -35.02 22.10
N GLU A 196 26.04 -35.66 21.00
CA GLU A 196 26.71 -36.86 20.50
C GLU A 196 28.17 -36.58 20.12
N THR A 197 28.45 -35.40 19.58
CA THR A 197 29.81 -34.94 19.24
C THR A 197 30.66 -34.70 20.48
N ILE A 198 30.06 -34.08 21.52
CA ILE A 198 30.76 -33.82 22.81
C ILE A 198 31.08 -35.16 23.49
N LEU A 199 30.16 -36.09 23.58
CA LEU A 199 30.40 -37.40 24.21
C LEU A 199 31.49 -38.18 23.49
N LYS A 200 31.56 -38.16 22.16
CA LYS A 200 32.63 -38.79 21.39
C LYS A 200 33.99 -38.12 21.55
N SER A 201 34.03 -36.83 21.92
CA SER A 201 35.29 -36.12 22.19
C SER A 201 35.86 -36.37 23.59
N GLU A 202 35.05 -36.87 24.55
CA GLU A 202 35.43 -37.21 25.90
C GLU A 202 35.91 -38.69 26.04
N GLU A 203 35.63 -39.52 25.02
CA GLU A 203 36.06 -40.93 24.99
C GLU A 203 37.42 -41.17 24.31
N ASN A 204 38.07 -40.13 23.79
CA ASN A 204 39.41 -40.15 23.19
C ASN A 204 40.42 -39.36 24.04
#